data_7847ed4c419762c602143c99ea2d2384
#
_entry.id   7847ed4c419762c602143c99ea2d2384
#
_cell.length_a   1.000
_cell.length_b   1.000
_cell.length_c   1.000
_cell.angle_alpha   90.00
_cell.angle_beta   90.00
_cell.angle_gamma   90.00
#
_symmetry.space_group_name_H-M   'P 1'
#
loop_
_entity.id
_entity.type
_entity.pdbx_description
1 polymer ?
#
loop_
_entity_poly.entity_id
_entity_poly.type
_entity_poly.pdbx_seq_one_letter_code
_entity_poly.pdbx_strand_id
1 'polypeptide(L)'
;MSTRTPLSSSSRLMLTIGLCFLVALMEGLDLQAAGIAAAGIAQAFALDKMQMGWIFSAGILGLLPGALVGGMLADRYGRKRILIGAVALFGLFSLATAMAWDFPSLVFARLLTGIGLGAALPNLIALTSEAAGPRFRGTAVSLMYCGVPIGAALAATLGFAGANLAWQTVFWVGGVVPLILVPLLMRWLPESAVFAGEKQAAPPLRALFAPATATATLLLWLCYFFTLLVVYMLINWLPLLLVEQGFLPSQAAGVMFALQMGAASGTLMLGALMDKLRPMTMSLLIYSGMLASLLALGTVSSFSGMLLAGFGAGLFATGGQSVLYALAPLFYSTQIRATGVGTAVAVGLLGAMSGPLLAGKMLALGTGTVGVMVASAPGILVAGLAVFILMSRKTRMQACTDA
;
A
#
# COMPACT_ATOMS: atom_id res chain seq x y z
N MET A 1 31.76 -22.75 22.55
CA MET A 1 31.91 -21.77 21.45
C MET A 1 31.68 -22.54 20.14
N SER A 2 30.48 -22.45 19.57
CA SER A 2 30.18 -23.10 18.28
C SER A 2 30.65 -22.19 17.15
N THR A 3 31.68 -22.58 16.43
CA THR A 3 32.20 -21.92 15.23
C THR A 3 31.17 -22.05 14.11
N ARG A 4 30.36 -20.99 13.92
CA ARG A 4 29.42 -20.94 12.80
C ARG A 4 30.20 -20.71 11.52
N THR A 5 30.14 -21.65 10.59
CA THR A 5 30.59 -21.43 9.20
C THR A 5 29.89 -20.17 8.66
N PRO A 6 30.62 -19.18 8.14
CA PRO A 6 30.01 -17.99 7.56
C PRO A 6 29.18 -18.41 6.34
N LEU A 7 27.88 -18.07 6.36
CA LEU A 7 27.01 -18.26 5.20
C LEU A 7 27.63 -17.60 3.97
N SER A 8 27.51 -18.25 2.80
CA SER A 8 27.95 -17.67 1.54
C SER A 8 27.22 -16.33 1.27
N SER A 9 27.82 -15.43 0.51
CA SER A 9 27.21 -14.14 0.14
C SER A 9 25.80 -14.32 -0.45
N SER A 10 25.62 -15.34 -1.29
CA SER A 10 24.33 -15.70 -1.89
C SER A 10 23.31 -16.16 -0.84
N SER A 11 23.73 -17.00 0.12
CA SER A 11 22.83 -17.49 1.17
C SER A 11 22.37 -16.35 2.11
N ARG A 12 23.24 -15.38 2.39
CA ARG A 12 22.87 -14.19 3.18
C ARG A 12 21.86 -13.32 2.45
N LEU A 13 22.03 -13.14 1.15
CA LEU A 13 21.10 -12.38 0.31
C LEU A 13 19.72 -13.04 0.32
N MET A 14 19.64 -14.34 0.04
CA MET A 14 18.38 -15.09 0.03
C MET A 14 17.67 -15.04 1.39
N LEU A 15 18.42 -15.18 2.48
CA LEU A 15 17.89 -15.08 3.83
C LEU A 15 17.32 -13.69 4.12
N THR A 16 18.05 -12.63 3.74
CA THR A 16 17.57 -11.24 3.93
C THR A 16 16.30 -10.97 3.13
N ILE A 17 16.27 -11.34 1.84
CA ILE A 17 15.08 -11.16 1.00
C ILE A 17 13.91 -11.98 1.57
N GLY A 18 14.13 -13.23 1.98
CA GLY A 18 13.09 -14.09 2.54
C GLY A 18 12.49 -13.55 3.84
N LEU A 19 13.33 -13.08 4.76
CA LEU A 19 12.86 -12.46 6.01
C LEU A 19 12.10 -11.15 5.75
N CYS A 20 12.61 -10.30 4.88
CA CYS A 20 11.94 -9.06 4.50
C CYS A 20 10.62 -9.33 3.76
N PHE A 21 10.57 -10.35 2.90
CA PHE A 21 9.35 -10.81 2.25
C PHE A 21 8.29 -11.27 3.26
N LEU A 22 8.67 -12.04 4.29
CA LEU A 22 7.74 -12.47 5.34
C LEU A 22 7.17 -11.28 6.12
N VAL A 23 7.97 -10.26 6.41
CA VAL A 23 7.47 -9.04 7.05
C VAL A 23 6.52 -8.29 6.11
N ALA A 24 6.87 -8.14 4.83
CA ALA A 24 6.01 -7.51 3.83
C ALA A 24 4.69 -8.27 3.63
N LEU A 25 4.72 -9.60 3.72
CA LEU A 25 3.53 -10.45 3.69
C LEU A 25 2.61 -10.16 4.88
N MET A 26 3.16 -10.02 6.08
CA MET A 26 2.37 -9.68 7.27
C MET A 26 1.84 -8.26 7.23
N GLU A 27 2.59 -7.32 6.64
CA GLU A 27 2.12 -5.96 6.35
C GLU A 27 0.88 -5.98 5.45
N GLY A 28 0.95 -6.72 4.33
CA GLY A 28 -0.18 -6.87 3.40
C GLY A 28 -1.39 -7.52 4.03
N LEU A 29 -1.18 -8.54 4.88
CA LEU A 29 -2.26 -9.19 5.63
C LEU A 29 -2.98 -8.19 6.54
N ASP A 30 -2.23 -7.38 7.32
CA ASP A 30 -2.84 -6.42 8.25
C ASP A 30 -3.52 -5.24 7.52
N LEU A 31 -2.96 -4.76 6.42
CA LEU A 31 -3.59 -3.71 5.60
C LEU A 31 -4.97 -4.15 5.07
N GLN A 32 -5.13 -5.43 4.75
CA GLN A 32 -6.39 -6.00 4.26
C GLN A 32 -7.32 -6.42 5.41
N ALA A 33 -6.79 -6.71 6.60
CA ALA A 33 -7.51 -7.28 7.73
C ALA A 33 -8.74 -6.46 8.14
N ALA A 34 -8.62 -5.14 8.22
CA ALA A 34 -9.71 -4.26 8.62
C ALA A 34 -10.89 -4.33 7.63
N GLY A 35 -10.63 -4.39 6.33
CA GLY A 35 -11.66 -4.53 5.30
C GLY A 35 -12.37 -5.88 5.38
N ILE A 36 -11.63 -6.98 5.55
CA ILE A 36 -12.19 -8.33 5.69
C ILE A 36 -13.02 -8.47 6.98
N ALA A 37 -12.55 -7.88 8.08
CA ALA A 37 -13.23 -7.91 9.38
C ALA A 37 -14.38 -6.88 9.49
N ALA A 38 -14.58 -6.01 8.50
CA ALA A 38 -15.44 -4.83 8.59
C ALA A 38 -16.88 -5.13 9.04
N ALA A 39 -17.52 -6.13 8.47
CA ALA A 39 -18.89 -6.51 8.82
C ALA A 39 -18.99 -6.99 10.28
N GLY A 40 -18.04 -7.81 10.72
CA GLY A 40 -18.00 -8.31 12.10
C GLY A 40 -17.69 -7.20 13.11
N ILE A 41 -16.79 -6.27 12.80
CA ILE A 41 -16.49 -5.10 13.64
C ILE A 41 -17.72 -4.20 13.76
N ALA A 42 -18.36 -3.87 12.63
CA ALA A 42 -19.56 -3.03 12.62
C ALA A 42 -20.67 -3.61 13.47
N GLN A 43 -20.89 -4.94 13.40
CA GLN A 43 -21.89 -5.64 14.20
C GLN A 43 -21.51 -5.69 15.68
N ALA A 44 -20.25 -6.03 16.00
CA ALA A 44 -19.79 -6.21 17.38
C ALA A 44 -19.87 -4.93 18.22
N PHE A 45 -19.61 -3.79 17.61
CA PHE A 45 -19.59 -2.48 18.28
C PHE A 45 -20.76 -1.57 17.91
N ALA A 46 -21.74 -2.07 17.13
CA ALA A 46 -22.89 -1.31 16.63
C ALA A 46 -22.49 0.02 15.96
N LEU A 47 -21.44 -0.01 15.12
CA LEU A 47 -20.83 1.17 14.50
C LEU A 47 -21.63 1.63 13.30
N ASP A 48 -21.71 2.95 13.15
CA ASP A 48 -22.19 3.58 11.93
C ASP A 48 -21.12 3.61 10.82
N LYS A 49 -21.53 4.01 9.61
CA LYS A 49 -20.64 4.04 8.43
C LYS A 49 -19.49 5.04 8.58
N MET A 50 -19.74 6.14 9.30
CA MET A 50 -18.70 7.15 9.53
C MET A 50 -17.65 6.65 10.51
N GLN A 51 -18.08 5.98 11.59
CA GLN A 51 -17.18 5.34 12.55
C GLN A 51 -16.32 4.26 11.90
N MET A 52 -16.90 3.45 11.01
CA MET A 52 -16.14 2.48 10.21
C MET A 52 -15.08 3.18 9.34
N GLY A 53 -15.43 4.29 8.69
CA GLY A 53 -14.48 5.10 7.93
C GLY A 53 -13.30 5.59 8.79
N TRP A 54 -13.56 6.00 10.04
CA TRP A 54 -12.51 6.39 10.99
C TRP A 54 -11.58 5.22 11.37
N ILE A 55 -12.11 4.01 11.59
CA ILE A 55 -11.30 2.81 11.89
C ILE A 55 -10.33 2.51 10.75
N PHE A 56 -10.82 2.54 9.50
CA PHE A 56 -9.98 2.32 8.33
C PHE A 56 -8.91 3.41 8.18
N SER A 57 -9.32 4.66 8.35
CA SER A 57 -8.43 5.80 8.19
C SER A 57 -7.39 5.92 9.31
N ALA A 58 -7.69 5.47 10.53
CA ALA A 58 -6.76 5.53 11.65
C ALA A 58 -5.48 4.71 11.38
N GLY A 59 -5.61 3.50 10.83
CA GLY A 59 -4.46 2.70 10.43
C GLY A 59 -3.59 3.41 9.37
N ILE A 60 -4.23 4.00 8.37
CA ILE A 60 -3.54 4.73 7.31
C ILE A 60 -2.91 6.03 7.84
N LEU A 61 -3.59 6.74 8.73
CA LEU A 61 -3.06 7.93 9.40
C LEU A 61 -1.76 7.64 10.13
N GLY A 62 -1.65 6.46 10.75
CA GLY A 62 -0.43 6.00 11.41
C GLY A 62 0.75 5.75 10.47
N LEU A 63 0.51 5.38 9.19
CA LEU A 63 1.57 5.09 8.23
C LEU A 63 2.50 6.28 8.00
N LEU A 64 1.96 7.50 7.92
CA LEU A 64 2.74 8.69 7.62
C LEU A 64 3.76 9.04 8.73
N PRO A 65 3.38 9.25 10.00
CA PRO A 65 4.33 9.48 11.07
C PRO A 65 5.25 8.26 11.28
N GLY A 66 4.74 7.04 11.11
CA GLY A 66 5.55 5.82 11.16
C GLY A 66 6.68 5.82 10.15
N ALA A 67 6.42 6.13 8.88
CA ALA A 67 7.42 6.17 7.84
C ALA A 67 8.46 7.28 8.07
N LEU A 68 8.02 8.48 8.48
CA LEU A 68 8.91 9.61 8.74
C LEU A 68 9.80 9.35 9.96
N VAL A 69 9.19 9.01 11.09
CA VAL A 69 9.93 8.77 12.34
C VAL A 69 10.77 7.50 12.23
N GLY A 70 10.22 6.42 11.66
CA GLY A 70 10.91 5.16 11.44
C GLY A 70 12.14 5.32 10.56
N GLY A 71 12.05 6.09 9.47
CA GLY A 71 13.18 6.42 8.61
C GLY A 71 14.28 7.19 9.36
N MET A 72 13.91 8.27 10.07
CA MET A 72 14.88 9.07 10.86
C MET A 72 15.56 8.25 11.96
N LEU A 73 14.80 7.43 12.67
CA LEU A 73 15.34 6.56 13.71
C LEU A 73 16.24 5.47 13.14
N ALA A 74 15.90 4.93 11.95
CA ALA A 74 16.70 3.92 11.27
C ALA A 74 18.08 4.46 10.85
N ASP A 75 18.13 5.70 10.40
CA ASP A 75 19.39 6.37 10.07
C ASP A 75 20.25 6.64 11.31
N ARG A 76 19.64 6.73 12.50
CA ARG A 76 20.36 7.01 13.76
C ARG A 76 20.74 5.74 14.52
N TYR A 77 19.85 4.76 14.58
CA TYR A 77 19.99 3.57 15.43
C TYR A 77 20.19 2.26 14.69
N GLY A 78 20.16 2.28 13.36
CA GLY A 78 20.31 1.12 12.49
C GLY A 78 18.96 0.58 11.98
N ARG A 79 18.96 0.15 10.73
CA ARG A 79 17.73 -0.26 10.01
C ARG A 79 17.14 -1.55 10.56
N LYS A 80 17.98 -2.52 10.91
CA LYS A 80 17.54 -3.77 11.52
C LYS A 80 16.79 -3.55 12.84
N ARG A 81 17.35 -2.72 13.72
CA ARG A 81 16.75 -2.46 15.04
C ARG A 81 15.38 -1.80 14.92
N ILE A 82 15.28 -0.81 14.04
CA ILE A 82 14.01 -0.10 13.81
C ILE A 82 12.99 -1.01 13.14
N LEU A 83 13.40 -1.85 12.17
CA LEU A 83 12.49 -2.82 11.57
C LEU A 83 11.95 -3.81 12.61
N ILE A 84 12.79 -4.34 13.49
CA ILE A 84 12.37 -5.23 14.58
C ILE A 84 11.37 -4.54 15.50
N GLY A 85 11.66 -3.29 15.92
CA GLY A 85 10.73 -2.49 16.73
C GLY A 85 9.41 -2.22 16.02
N ALA A 86 9.45 -1.93 14.74
CA ALA A 86 8.28 -1.71 13.88
C ALA A 86 7.40 -2.97 13.80
N VAL A 87 8.01 -4.13 13.55
CA VAL A 87 7.31 -5.45 13.49
C VAL A 87 6.71 -5.79 14.86
N ALA A 88 7.43 -5.58 15.96
CA ALA A 88 6.91 -5.78 17.30
C ALA A 88 5.73 -4.85 17.60
N LEU A 89 5.83 -3.58 17.19
CA LEU A 89 4.78 -2.58 17.39
C LEU A 89 3.50 -2.96 16.65
N PHE A 90 3.57 -3.18 15.33
CA PHE A 90 2.34 -3.51 14.59
C PHE A 90 1.79 -4.88 15.00
N GLY A 91 2.62 -5.87 15.32
CA GLY A 91 2.16 -7.17 15.83
C GLY A 91 1.42 -7.04 17.17
N LEU A 92 1.97 -6.28 18.11
CA LEU A 92 1.35 -6.04 19.42
C LEU A 92 0.00 -5.32 19.27
N PHE A 93 -0.07 -4.26 18.45
CA PHE A 93 -1.29 -3.49 18.28
C PHE A 93 -2.31 -4.13 17.33
N SER A 94 -1.90 -5.07 16.47
CA SER A 94 -2.84 -5.97 15.80
C SER A 94 -3.55 -6.90 16.82
N LEU A 95 -2.82 -7.46 17.81
CA LEU A 95 -3.45 -8.18 18.91
C LEU A 95 -4.37 -7.27 19.75
N ALA A 96 -3.92 -6.05 20.06
CA ALA A 96 -4.76 -5.08 20.76
C ALA A 96 -6.05 -4.75 20.00
N THR A 97 -6.00 -4.73 18.65
CA THR A 97 -7.18 -4.58 17.79
C THR A 97 -8.16 -5.74 17.99
N ALA A 98 -7.65 -6.99 18.06
CA ALA A 98 -8.49 -8.17 18.32
C ALA A 98 -9.13 -8.16 19.72
N MET A 99 -8.49 -7.47 20.68
CA MET A 99 -8.92 -7.38 22.07
C MET A 99 -9.64 -6.06 22.39
N ALA A 100 -9.92 -5.22 21.42
CA ALA A 100 -10.59 -3.94 21.61
C ALA A 100 -11.98 -4.14 22.23
N TRP A 101 -12.34 -3.23 23.15
CA TRP A 101 -13.62 -3.31 23.89
C TRP A 101 -14.60 -2.19 23.54
N ASP A 102 -14.14 -1.13 22.87
CA ASP A 102 -14.94 -0.02 22.41
C ASP A 102 -14.35 0.63 21.14
N PHE A 103 -15.07 1.59 20.56
CA PHE A 103 -14.64 2.32 19.37
C PHE A 103 -13.32 3.09 19.58
N PRO A 104 -13.11 3.88 20.69
CA PRO A 104 -11.83 4.57 20.90
C PRO A 104 -10.64 3.63 20.99
N SER A 105 -10.74 2.51 21.71
CA SER A 105 -9.66 1.52 21.83
C SER A 105 -9.31 0.89 20.49
N LEU A 106 -10.32 0.62 19.65
CA LEU A 106 -10.14 0.10 18.31
C LEU A 106 -9.41 1.09 17.41
N VAL A 107 -9.84 2.37 17.40
CA VAL A 107 -9.19 3.45 16.64
C VAL A 107 -7.74 3.64 17.08
N PHE A 108 -7.50 3.65 18.38
CA PHE A 108 -6.15 3.82 18.94
C PHE A 108 -5.23 2.65 18.58
N ALA A 109 -5.72 1.41 18.70
CA ALA A 109 -4.96 0.22 18.31
C ALA A 109 -4.63 0.25 16.81
N ARG A 110 -5.57 0.61 15.94
CA ARG A 110 -5.33 0.73 14.49
C ARG A 110 -4.32 1.83 14.15
N LEU A 111 -4.38 2.98 14.83
CA LEU A 111 -3.40 4.06 14.66
C LEU A 111 -1.97 3.58 14.98
N LEU A 112 -1.78 2.91 16.11
CA LEU A 112 -0.46 2.41 16.52
C LEU A 112 0.02 1.24 15.64
N THR A 113 -0.89 0.36 15.18
CA THR A 113 -0.57 -0.62 14.15
C THR A 113 -0.03 0.07 12.90
N GLY A 114 -0.72 1.12 12.44
CA GLY A 114 -0.29 1.92 11.29
C GLY A 114 1.09 2.55 11.45
N ILE A 115 1.42 3.08 12.63
CA ILE A 115 2.77 3.61 12.92
C ILE A 115 3.82 2.52 12.76
N GLY A 116 3.57 1.31 13.26
CA GLY A 116 4.46 0.18 13.08
C GLY A 116 4.65 -0.21 11.60
N LEU A 117 3.56 -0.36 10.84
CA LEU A 117 3.60 -0.68 9.42
C LEU A 117 4.32 0.41 8.61
N GLY A 118 4.03 1.69 8.88
CA GLY A 118 4.71 2.82 8.23
C GLY A 118 6.21 2.83 8.46
N ALA A 119 6.66 2.49 9.67
CA ALA A 119 8.08 2.39 9.98
C ALA A 119 8.77 1.17 9.34
N ALA A 120 8.03 0.08 9.05
CA ALA A 120 8.60 -1.14 8.50
C ALA A 120 9.02 -0.98 7.02
N LEU A 121 8.13 -0.48 6.16
CA LEU A 121 8.31 -0.49 4.70
C LEU A 121 9.60 0.19 4.21
N PRO A 122 9.98 1.41 4.61
CA PRO A 122 11.20 2.04 4.14
C PRO A 122 12.45 1.25 4.57
N ASN A 123 12.41 0.62 5.74
CA ASN A 123 13.51 -0.21 6.24
C ASN A 123 13.62 -1.55 5.50
N LEU A 124 12.48 -2.15 5.12
CA LEU A 124 12.45 -3.35 4.26
C LEU A 124 13.08 -3.07 2.90
N ILE A 125 12.68 -1.99 2.25
CA ILE A 125 13.22 -1.57 0.95
C ILE A 125 14.72 -1.32 1.05
N ALA A 126 15.16 -0.61 2.08
CA ALA A 126 16.56 -0.29 2.29
C ALA A 126 17.42 -1.54 2.51
N LEU A 127 17.07 -2.38 3.50
CA LEU A 127 17.82 -3.62 3.80
C LEU A 127 17.88 -4.57 2.60
N THR A 128 16.77 -4.74 1.88
CA THR A 128 16.71 -5.61 0.70
C THR A 128 17.57 -5.07 -0.44
N SER A 129 17.46 -3.76 -0.73
CA SER A 129 18.22 -3.12 -1.81
C SER A 129 19.72 -3.13 -1.56
N GLU A 130 20.14 -2.95 -0.33
CA GLU A 130 21.57 -2.95 0.05
C GLU A 130 22.17 -4.36 0.04
N ALA A 131 21.41 -5.35 0.53
CA ALA A 131 21.83 -6.75 0.48
C ALA A 131 22.04 -7.25 -0.95
N ALA A 132 21.21 -6.80 -1.90
CA ALA A 132 21.26 -7.22 -3.30
C ALA A 132 22.34 -6.52 -4.13
N GLY A 133 22.86 -5.37 -3.67
CA GLY A 133 23.82 -4.57 -4.40
C GLY A 133 23.25 -3.91 -5.67
N PRO A 134 24.06 -3.07 -6.37
CA PRO A 134 23.55 -2.21 -7.45
C PRO A 134 22.90 -2.96 -8.62
N ARG A 135 23.44 -4.14 -8.97
CA ARG A 135 23.01 -4.91 -10.15
C ARG A 135 21.62 -5.56 -10.00
N PHE A 136 21.29 -6.05 -8.80
CA PHE A 136 20.04 -6.82 -8.53
C PHE A 136 19.07 -6.11 -7.62
N ARG A 137 19.33 -4.86 -7.26
CA ARG A 137 18.54 -4.06 -6.32
C ARG A 137 17.05 -4.03 -6.67
N GLY A 138 16.71 -3.71 -7.91
CA GLY A 138 15.32 -3.63 -8.37
C GLY A 138 14.59 -4.97 -8.25
N THR A 139 15.20 -6.05 -8.74
CA THR A 139 14.62 -7.40 -8.68
C THR A 139 14.39 -7.86 -7.23
N ALA A 140 15.35 -7.64 -6.34
CA ALA A 140 15.26 -8.04 -4.95
C ALA A 140 14.15 -7.27 -4.22
N VAL A 141 14.04 -5.95 -4.42
CA VAL A 141 12.98 -5.13 -3.83
C VAL A 141 11.61 -5.53 -4.39
N SER A 142 11.49 -5.78 -5.69
CA SER A 142 10.24 -6.25 -6.29
C SER A 142 9.80 -7.60 -5.73
N LEU A 143 10.75 -8.54 -5.59
CA LEU A 143 10.48 -9.86 -5.00
C LEU A 143 10.02 -9.74 -3.54
N MET A 144 10.70 -8.91 -2.76
CA MET A 144 10.30 -8.64 -1.38
C MET A 144 8.90 -8.01 -1.32
N TYR A 145 8.64 -7.01 -2.17
CA TYR A 145 7.37 -6.27 -2.16
C TYR A 145 6.18 -7.11 -2.64
N CYS A 146 6.40 -8.17 -3.43
CA CYS A 146 5.35 -9.15 -3.77
C CYS A 146 4.73 -9.83 -2.52
N GLY A 147 5.42 -9.79 -1.37
CA GLY A 147 4.86 -10.21 -0.09
C GLY A 147 3.56 -9.47 0.26
N VAL A 148 3.47 -8.16 -0.01
CA VAL A 148 2.30 -7.34 0.35
C VAL A 148 1.01 -7.85 -0.32
N PRO A 149 0.88 -7.96 -1.65
CA PRO A 149 -0.35 -8.46 -2.27
C PRO A 149 -0.62 -9.93 -1.93
N ILE A 150 0.42 -10.75 -1.72
CA ILE A 150 0.24 -12.15 -1.28
C ILE A 150 -0.32 -12.20 0.14
N GLY A 151 0.18 -11.39 1.05
CA GLY A 151 -0.34 -11.28 2.42
C GLY A 151 -1.80 -10.80 2.45
N ALA A 152 -2.12 -9.81 1.63
CA ALA A 152 -3.49 -9.33 1.48
C ALA A 152 -4.43 -10.40 0.90
N ALA A 153 -3.95 -11.22 -0.05
CA ALA A 153 -4.69 -12.38 -0.56
C ALA A 153 -4.90 -13.45 0.53
N LEU A 154 -3.89 -13.69 1.40
CA LEU A 154 -4.05 -14.59 2.54
C LEU A 154 -5.10 -14.08 3.54
N ALA A 155 -5.15 -12.77 3.82
CA ALA A 155 -6.23 -12.21 4.63
C ALA A 155 -7.60 -12.47 4.01
N ALA A 156 -7.74 -12.33 2.69
CA ALA A 156 -8.96 -12.65 1.98
C ALA A 156 -9.34 -14.14 2.10
N THR A 157 -8.35 -15.06 2.05
CA THR A 157 -8.62 -16.50 2.24
C THR A 157 -9.08 -16.83 3.65
N LEU A 158 -8.60 -16.13 4.69
CA LEU A 158 -9.13 -16.24 6.05
C LEU A 158 -10.60 -15.83 6.11
N GLY A 159 -11.00 -14.78 5.38
CA GLY A 159 -12.39 -14.40 5.21
C GLY A 159 -13.23 -15.44 4.46
N PHE A 160 -12.62 -16.18 3.53
CA PHE A 160 -13.26 -17.27 2.78
C PHE A 160 -13.59 -18.48 3.69
N ALA A 161 -12.61 -18.87 4.52
CA ALA A 161 -12.79 -19.96 5.48
C ALA A 161 -13.77 -19.59 6.62
N GLY A 162 -14.05 -18.31 6.75
CA GLY A 162 -14.57 -17.68 7.96
C GLY A 162 -16.05 -17.37 8.00
N ALA A 163 -16.93 -18.05 7.27
CA ALA A 163 -18.36 -17.95 7.59
C ALA A 163 -18.69 -18.29 9.07
N ASN A 164 -17.77 -18.97 9.77
CA ASN A 164 -17.84 -19.35 11.18
C ASN A 164 -16.69 -18.81 12.05
N LEU A 165 -15.75 -18.01 11.50
CA LEU A 165 -14.65 -17.46 12.28
C LEU A 165 -15.00 -16.06 12.80
N ALA A 166 -14.68 -15.81 14.07
CA ALA A 166 -14.84 -14.48 14.66
C ALA A 166 -13.96 -13.45 13.89
N TRP A 167 -14.46 -12.24 13.72
CA TRP A 167 -13.73 -11.16 13.02
C TRP A 167 -12.33 -10.89 13.57
N GLN A 168 -12.11 -11.19 14.86
CA GLN A 168 -10.82 -11.06 15.54
C GLN A 168 -9.75 -11.99 14.98
N THR A 169 -10.11 -13.10 14.32
CA THR A 169 -9.16 -14.15 13.89
C THR A 169 -8.08 -13.59 12.97
N VAL A 170 -8.44 -12.70 12.03
CA VAL A 170 -7.47 -12.09 11.11
C VAL A 170 -6.44 -11.23 11.87
N PHE A 171 -6.86 -10.54 12.93
CA PHE A 171 -5.97 -9.73 13.77
C PHE A 171 -5.13 -10.57 14.73
N TRP A 172 -5.65 -11.72 15.21
CA TRP A 172 -4.85 -12.69 15.95
C TRP A 172 -3.70 -13.24 15.09
N VAL A 173 -3.98 -13.63 13.85
CA VAL A 173 -2.93 -14.05 12.89
C VAL A 173 -1.98 -12.89 12.59
N GLY A 174 -2.54 -11.71 12.29
CA GLY A 174 -1.80 -10.47 12.00
C GLY A 174 -0.93 -9.97 13.15
N GLY A 175 -1.17 -10.42 14.38
CA GLY A 175 -0.38 -10.07 15.54
C GLY A 175 0.60 -11.17 15.99
N VAL A 176 0.12 -12.41 16.15
CA VAL A 176 0.95 -13.52 16.65
C VAL A 176 2.10 -13.84 15.68
N VAL A 177 1.83 -13.91 14.36
CA VAL A 177 2.87 -14.27 13.39
C VAL A 177 4.00 -13.23 13.33
N PRO A 178 3.74 -11.92 13.23
CA PRO A 178 4.81 -10.91 13.34
C PRO A 178 5.61 -11.00 14.63
N LEU A 179 4.96 -11.23 15.77
CA LEU A 179 5.68 -11.39 17.04
C LEU A 179 6.59 -12.63 17.06
N ILE A 180 6.20 -13.71 16.39
CA ILE A 180 7.07 -14.89 16.19
C ILE A 180 8.22 -14.56 15.24
N LEU A 181 8.02 -13.68 14.25
CA LEU A 181 9.09 -13.23 13.36
C LEU A 181 10.15 -12.37 14.07
N VAL A 182 9.80 -11.64 15.14
CA VAL A 182 10.73 -10.80 15.90
C VAL A 182 12.01 -11.54 16.31
N PRO A 183 11.98 -12.68 17.03
CA PRO A 183 13.19 -13.40 17.39
C PRO A 183 13.95 -13.95 16.18
N LEU A 184 13.26 -14.29 15.09
CA LEU A 184 13.90 -14.71 13.84
C LEU A 184 14.69 -13.57 13.22
N LEU A 185 14.08 -12.38 13.15
CA LEU A 185 14.74 -11.15 12.66
C LEU A 185 15.94 -10.77 13.54
N MET A 186 15.78 -10.84 14.87
CA MET A 186 16.89 -10.57 15.79
C MET A 186 18.11 -11.47 15.52
N ARG A 187 17.86 -12.76 15.28
CA ARG A 187 18.91 -13.76 15.13
C ARG A 187 19.55 -13.78 13.75
N TRP A 188 18.78 -13.64 12.68
CA TRP A 188 19.23 -13.95 11.33
C TRP A 188 19.28 -12.77 10.37
N LEU A 189 18.53 -11.68 10.61
CA LEU A 189 18.61 -10.50 9.74
C LEU A 189 19.94 -9.79 9.97
N PRO A 190 20.76 -9.53 8.93
CA PRO A 190 21.97 -8.72 9.06
C PRO A 190 21.62 -7.24 9.22
N GLU A 191 22.50 -6.47 9.87
CA GLU A 191 22.41 -5.01 9.87
C GLU A 191 22.87 -4.44 8.51
N SER A 192 22.39 -3.24 8.17
CA SER A 192 22.79 -2.51 6.97
C SER A 192 24.26 -2.19 6.95
N ALA A 193 24.94 -2.52 5.84
CA ALA A 193 26.36 -2.20 5.64
C ALA A 193 26.61 -0.69 5.39
N VAL A 194 25.56 0.06 4.96
CA VAL A 194 25.65 1.48 4.57
C VAL A 194 25.41 2.43 5.76
N PHE A 195 25.12 1.89 6.94
CA PHE A 195 24.85 2.68 8.14
C PHE A 195 25.99 3.65 8.54
N ALA A 196 27.20 3.46 8.00
CA ALA A 196 28.41 4.27 8.29
C ALA A 196 28.68 5.42 7.29
N GLY A 197 27.77 5.69 6.31
CA GLY A 197 27.99 6.71 5.28
C GLY A 197 27.58 8.12 5.74
N GLU A 198 28.25 9.15 5.16
CA GLU A 198 27.97 10.56 5.41
C GLU A 198 26.51 10.92 5.08
N LYS A 199 25.84 11.59 6.03
CA LYS A 199 24.50 12.13 5.85
C LYS A 199 24.55 13.33 4.90
N GLN A 200 24.07 13.18 3.67
CA GLN A 200 23.75 14.35 2.86
C GLN A 200 22.53 15.05 3.46
N ALA A 201 22.66 16.36 3.72
CA ALA A 201 21.53 17.17 4.17
C ALA A 201 20.39 17.11 3.14
N ALA A 202 19.18 16.81 3.60
CA ALA A 202 18.01 16.80 2.72
C ALA A 202 17.80 18.19 2.11
N PRO A 203 17.62 18.33 0.80
CA PRO A 203 17.38 19.61 0.17
C PRO A 203 16.07 20.22 0.71
N PRO A 204 16.00 21.56 0.81
CA PRO A 204 14.82 22.22 1.35
C PRO A 204 13.59 21.98 0.45
N LEU A 205 12.43 21.79 1.05
CA LEU A 205 11.15 21.56 0.34
C LEU A 205 10.87 22.61 -0.75
N ARG A 206 11.31 23.85 -0.53
CA ARG A 206 11.17 24.94 -1.53
C ARG A 206 11.82 24.60 -2.88
N ALA A 207 12.80 23.72 -2.94
CA ALA A 207 13.44 23.30 -4.18
C ALA A 207 12.47 22.55 -5.13
N LEU A 208 11.41 21.94 -4.59
CA LEU A 208 10.36 21.27 -5.37
C LEU A 208 9.46 22.27 -6.12
N PHE A 209 9.40 23.51 -5.65
CA PHE A 209 8.56 24.58 -6.22
C PHE A 209 9.36 25.54 -7.10
N ALA A 210 10.57 25.19 -7.51
CA ALA A 210 11.29 25.92 -8.54
C ALA A 210 10.50 25.90 -9.87
N PRO A 211 10.61 26.95 -10.72
CA PRO A 211 9.82 27.06 -11.96
C PRO A 211 9.88 25.82 -12.87
N ALA A 212 10.99 25.12 -12.88
CA ALA A 212 11.19 23.90 -13.68
C ALA A 212 10.47 22.65 -13.13
N THR A 213 10.24 22.57 -11.82
CA THR A 213 9.74 21.36 -11.13
C THR A 213 8.37 21.52 -10.49
N ALA A 214 7.95 22.74 -10.20
CA ALA A 214 6.68 23.03 -9.48
C ALA A 214 5.46 22.36 -10.12
N THR A 215 5.30 22.50 -11.43
CA THR A 215 4.16 21.89 -12.14
C THR A 215 4.20 20.36 -12.07
N ALA A 216 5.38 19.75 -12.22
CA ALA A 216 5.53 18.30 -12.13
C ALA A 216 5.20 17.82 -10.72
N THR A 217 5.66 18.53 -9.69
CA THR A 217 5.36 18.24 -8.28
C THR A 217 3.86 18.26 -8.01
N LEU A 218 3.16 19.32 -8.40
CA LEU A 218 1.70 19.46 -8.17
C LEU A 218 0.91 18.38 -8.91
N LEU A 219 1.25 18.10 -10.17
CA LEU A 219 0.58 17.05 -10.94
C LEU A 219 0.82 15.67 -10.36
N LEU A 220 2.04 15.36 -9.92
CA LEU A 220 2.34 14.11 -9.21
C LEU A 220 1.55 14.01 -7.91
N TRP A 221 1.48 15.08 -7.11
CA TRP A 221 0.70 15.09 -5.88
C TRP A 221 -0.78 14.78 -6.12
N LEU A 222 -1.38 15.37 -7.17
CA LEU A 222 -2.76 15.06 -7.57
C LEU A 222 -2.92 13.59 -7.97
N CYS A 223 -1.99 13.05 -8.78
CA CYS A 223 -2.03 11.66 -9.21
C CYS A 223 -1.95 10.70 -8.00
N TYR A 224 -0.98 10.93 -7.11
CA TYR A 224 -0.81 10.11 -5.93
C TYR A 224 -2.01 10.18 -4.99
N PHE A 225 -2.50 11.40 -4.72
CA PHE A 225 -3.65 11.61 -3.85
C PHE A 225 -4.87 10.80 -4.32
N PHE A 226 -5.30 11.00 -5.55
CA PHE A 226 -6.52 10.37 -6.05
C PHE A 226 -6.36 8.88 -6.34
N THR A 227 -5.18 8.43 -6.80
CA THR A 227 -4.93 7.00 -7.01
C THR A 227 -4.95 6.24 -5.69
N LEU A 228 -4.24 6.74 -4.66
CA LEU A 228 -4.23 6.09 -3.36
C LEU A 228 -5.58 6.20 -2.64
N LEU A 229 -6.32 7.29 -2.82
CA LEU A 229 -7.70 7.43 -2.33
C LEU A 229 -8.56 6.25 -2.81
N VAL A 230 -8.54 5.96 -4.10
CA VAL A 230 -9.34 4.86 -4.68
C VAL A 230 -8.84 3.50 -4.23
N VAL A 231 -7.53 3.27 -4.26
CA VAL A 231 -6.94 1.98 -3.83
C VAL A 231 -7.33 1.64 -2.40
N TYR A 232 -7.15 2.57 -1.47
CA TYR A 232 -7.42 2.31 -0.05
C TYR A 232 -8.93 2.32 0.28
N MET A 233 -9.74 3.04 -0.48
CA MET A 233 -11.19 2.92 -0.42
C MET A 233 -11.62 1.50 -0.79
N LEU A 234 -11.13 0.94 -1.90
CA LEU A 234 -11.45 -0.42 -2.33
C LEU A 234 -10.98 -1.47 -1.31
N ILE A 235 -9.73 -1.38 -0.86
CA ILE A 235 -9.15 -2.34 0.10
C ILE A 235 -10.01 -2.43 1.37
N ASN A 236 -10.50 -1.32 1.87
CA ASN A 236 -11.20 -1.26 3.16
C ASN A 236 -12.72 -1.47 3.04
N TRP A 237 -13.37 -0.86 2.04
CA TRP A 237 -14.83 -0.86 1.97
C TRP A 237 -15.42 -1.92 1.06
N LEU A 238 -14.69 -2.38 0.03
CA LEU A 238 -15.26 -3.30 -0.96
C LEU A 238 -15.85 -4.56 -0.36
N PRO A 239 -15.23 -5.24 0.64
CA PRO A 239 -15.85 -6.42 1.24
C PRO A 239 -17.22 -6.13 1.85
N LEU A 240 -17.34 -5.04 2.60
CA LEU A 240 -18.59 -4.64 3.23
C LEU A 240 -19.64 -4.22 2.19
N LEU A 241 -19.25 -3.47 1.18
CA LEU A 241 -20.12 -3.03 0.09
C LEU A 241 -20.70 -4.21 -0.70
N LEU A 242 -19.93 -5.26 -0.91
CA LEU A 242 -20.39 -6.48 -1.59
C LEU A 242 -21.41 -7.23 -0.74
N VAL A 243 -21.20 -7.32 0.57
CA VAL A 243 -22.18 -7.93 1.49
C VAL A 243 -23.48 -7.11 1.51
N GLU A 244 -23.41 -5.78 1.49
CA GLU A 244 -24.60 -4.92 1.39
C GLU A 244 -25.34 -5.03 0.04
N GLN A 245 -24.64 -5.41 -1.03
CA GLN A 245 -25.25 -5.75 -2.32
C GLN A 245 -25.92 -7.13 -2.34
N GLY A 246 -25.83 -7.90 -1.26
CA GLY A 246 -26.43 -9.22 -1.13
C GLY A 246 -25.51 -10.39 -1.45
N PHE A 247 -24.22 -10.16 -1.67
CA PHE A 247 -23.25 -11.25 -1.81
C PHE A 247 -22.95 -11.89 -0.45
N LEU A 248 -22.70 -13.20 -0.45
CA LEU A 248 -22.25 -13.89 0.76
C LEU A 248 -20.87 -13.37 1.21
N PRO A 249 -20.56 -13.35 2.51
CA PRO A 249 -19.21 -12.96 2.99
C PRO A 249 -18.07 -13.74 2.33
N SER A 250 -18.28 -15.03 2.04
CA SER A 250 -17.32 -15.86 1.29
C SER A 250 -17.13 -15.38 -0.15
N GLN A 251 -18.21 -14.96 -0.81
CA GLN A 251 -18.12 -14.38 -2.16
C GLN A 251 -17.40 -13.04 -2.16
N ALA A 252 -17.67 -12.17 -1.18
CA ALA A 252 -16.95 -10.91 -1.00
C ALA A 252 -15.44 -11.16 -0.78
N ALA A 253 -15.08 -12.13 0.05
CA ALA A 253 -13.69 -12.55 0.23
C ALA A 253 -13.04 -13.06 -1.06
N GLY A 254 -13.80 -13.80 -1.90
CA GLY A 254 -13.37 -14.25 -3.22
C GLY A 254 -13.07 -13.10 -4.17
N VAL A 255 -13.91 -12.06 -4.17
CA VAL A 255 -13.67 -10.84 -4.97
C VAL A 255 -12.42 -10.11 -4.47
N MET A 256 -12.20 -10.05 -3.15
CA MET A 256 -10.97 -9.46 -2.59
C MET A 256 -9.72 -10.25 -2.97
N PHE A 257 -9.81 -11.59 -2.94
CA PHE A 257 -8.72 -12.43 -3.43
C PHE A 257 -8.42 -12.15 -4.91
N ALA A 258 -9.46 -12.07 -5.75
CA ALA A 258 -9.31 -11.73 -7.17
C ALA A 258 -8.69 -10.35 -7.37
N LEU A 259 -9.06 -9.35 -6.55
CA LEU A 259 -8.47 -8.01 -6.57
C LEU A 259 -6.97 -8.08 -6.26
N GLN A 260 -6.54 -8.83 -5.25
CA GLN A 260 -5.12 -8.96 -4.90
C GLN A 260 -4.32 -9.72 -5.97
N MET A 261 -4.92 -10.73 -6.61
CA MET A 261 -4.31 -11.40 -7.76
C MET A 261 -4.18 -10.44 -8.96
N GLY A 262 -5.19 -9.62 -9.18
CA GLY A 262 -5.14 -8.52 -10.15
C GLY A 262 -4.04 -7.51 -9.82
N ALA A 263 -3.89 -7.13 -8.54
CA ALA A 263 -2.85 -6.23 -8.07
C ALA A 263 -1.43 -6.77 -8.35
N ALA A 264 -1.19 -8.03 -7.99
CA ALA A 264 0.10 -8.69 -8.24
C ALA A 264 0.39 -8.79 -9.74
N SER A 265 -0.59 -9.25 -10.53
CA SER A 265 -0.47 -9.34 -11.99
C SER A 265 -0.26 -7.97 -12.63
N GLY A 266 -1.01 -6.95 -12.18
CA GLY A 266 -0.93 -5.58 -12.67
C GLY A 266 0.42 -4.96 -12.41
N THR A 267 0.98 -5.15 -11.22
CA THR A 267 2.32 -4.65 -10.88
C THR A 267 3.39 -5.21 -11.85
N LEU A 268 3.32 -6.50 -12.16
CA LEU A 268 4.27 -7.14 -13.08
C LEU A 268 4.00 -6.77 -14.54
N MET A 269 2.75 -6.87 -14.98
CA MET A 269 2.37 -6.65 -16.38
C MET A 269 2.48 -5.18 -16.79
N LEU A 270 1.93 -4.26 -15.99
CA LEU A 270 1.98 -2.83 -16.29
C LEU A 270 3.40 -2.29 -16.11
N GLY A 271 4.17 -2.82 -15.13
CA GLY A 271 5.59 -2.51 -15.00
C GLY A 271 6.39 -2.90 -16.24
N ALA A 272 6.23 -4.12 -16.74
CA ALA A 272 6.89 -4.58 -17.97
C ALA A 272 6.39 -3.83 -19.23
N LEU A 273 5.13 -3.42 -19.24
CA LEU A 273 4.51 -2.71 -20.37
C LEU A 273 4.96 -1.25 -20.42
N MET A 274 5.32 -0.66 -19.26
CA MET A 274 5.84 0.70 -19.15
C MET A 274 7.11 0.91 -19.97
N ASP A 275 7.94 -0.11 -20.11
CA ASP A 275 9.17 -0.06 -20.91
C ASP A 275 8.91 -0.14 -22.41
N LYS A 276 7.73 -0.64 -22.83
CA LYS A 276 7.36 -0.88 -24.23
C LYS A 276 6.39 0.13 -24.81
N LEU A 277 5.49 0.66 -23.98
CA LEU A 277 4.44 1.57 -24.42
C LEU A 277 4.84 3.03 -24.19
N ARG A 278 4.30 3.90 -25.05
CA ARG A 278 4.42 5.34 -24.82
C ARG A 278 3.76 5.72 -23.48
N PRO A 279 4.37 6.58 -22.66
CA PRO A 279 3.83 6.97 -21.35
C PRO A 279 2.38 7.46 -21.38
N MET A 280 2.00 8.13 -22.46
CA MET A 280 0.63 8.61 -22.68
C MET A 280 -0.37 7.45 -22.85
N THR A 281 0.00 6.42 -23.63
CA THR A 281 -0.83 5.21 -23.81
C THR A 281 -0.98 4.45 -22.49
N MET A 282 0.11 4.37 -21.71
CA MET A 282 0.07 3.78 -20.37
C MET A 282 -0.89 4.49 -19.41
N SER A 283 -0.85 5.82 -19.39
CA SER A 283 -1.78 6.61 -18.58
C SER A 283 -3.23 6.33 -18.95
N LEU A 284 -3.55 6.40 -20.26
CA LEU A 284 -4.89 6.14 -20.74
C LEU A 284 -5.36 4.73 -20.38
N LEU A 285 -4.51 3.72 -20.60
CA LEU A 285 -4.81 2.33 -20.26
C LEU A 285 -5.12 2.15 -18.77
N ILE A 286 -4.28 2.70 -17.88
CA ILE A 286 -4.43 2.55 -16.43
C ILE A 286 -5.71 3.23 -15.95
N TYR A 287 -5.91 4.50 -16.27
CA TYR A 287 -7.03 5.25 -15.70
C TYR A 287 -8.38 4.92 -16.35
N SER A 288 -8.42 4.57 -17.64
CA SER A 288 -9.65 4.05 -18.27
C SER A 288 -10.00 2.66 -17.74
N GLY A 289 -9.01 1.77 -17.55
CA GLY A 289 -9.22 0.46 -16.95
C GLY A 289 -9.68 0.55 -15.49
N MET A 290 -9.11 1.47 -14.72
CA MET A 290 -9.52 1.75 -13.34
C MET A 290 -10.98 2.23 -13.28
N LEU A 291 -11.35 3.20 -14.13
CA LEU A 291 -12.73 3.70 -14.20
C LEU A 291 -13.71 2.60 -14.62
N ALA A 292 -13.38 1.83 -15.67
CA ALA A 292 -14.22 0.72 -16.14
C ALA A 292 -14.42 -0.34 -15.06
N SER A 293 -13.36 -0.71 -14.32
CA SER A 293 -13.44 -1.67 -13.22
C SER A 293 -14.31 -1.19 -12.06
N LEU A 294 -14.22 0.09 -11.70
CA LEU A 294 -15.07 0.68 -10.65
C LEU A 294 -16.55 0.74 -11.07
N LEU A 295 -16.82 1.11 -12.32
CA LEU A 295 -18.19 1.08 -12.84
C LEU A 295 -18.73 -0.35 -12.84
N ALA A 296 -17.93 -1.34 -13.23
CA ALA A 296 -18.32 -2.75 -13.18
C ALA A 296 -18.62 -3.21 -11.75
N LEU A 297 -17.79 -2.86 -10.75
CA LEU A 297 -18.04 -3.16 -9.34
C LEU A 297 -19.33 -2.53 -8.81
N GLY A 298 -19.75 -1.39 -9.36
CA GLY A 298 -21.01 -0.74 -8.98
C GLY A 298 -22.26 -1.27 -9.69
N THR A 299 -22.13 -1.95 -10.82
CA THR A 299 -23.26 -2.29 -11.70
C THR A 299 -23.48 -3.78 -11.92
N VAL A 300 -22.42 -4.59 -11.82
CA VAL A 300 -22.49 -6.04 -12.06
C VAL A 300 -23.13 -6.73 -10.84
N SER A 301 -24.08 -7.64 -11.09
CA SER A 301 -24.77 -8.40 -10.05
C SER A 301 -24.39 -9.89 -10.01
N SER A 302 -23.69 -10.41 -11.04
CA SER A 302 -23.25 -11.80 -11.06
C SER A 302 -21.93 -11.99 -10.33
N PHE A 303 -21.78 -13.10 -9.58
CA PHE A 303 -20.52 -13.36 -8.83
C PHE A 303 -19.30 -13.48 -9.74
N SER A 304 -19.42 -14.18 -10.89
CA SER A 304 -18.33 -14.30 -11.85
C SER A 304 -17.92 -12.96 -12.47
N GLY A 305 -18.90 -12.12 -12.80
CA GLY A 305 -18.64 -10.75 -13.26
C GLY A 305 -17.97 -9.89 -12.18
N MET A 306 -18.37 -10.06 -10.92
CA MET A 306 -17.77 -9.36 -9.78
C MET A 306 -16.31 -9.79 -9.52
N LEU A 307 -16.00 -11.08 -9.71
CA LEU A 307 -14.60 -11.58 -9.68
C LEU A 307 -13.75 -10.92 -10.75
N LEU A 308 -14.25 -10.80 -11.98
CA LEU A 308 -13.54 -10.14 -13.07
C LEU A 308 -13.38 -8.63 -12.82
N ALA A 309 -14.42 -7.97 -12.32
CA ALA A 309 -14.37 -6.56 -11.96
C ALA A 309 -13.37 -6.30 -10.83
N GLY A 310 -13.36 -7.15 -9.80
CA GLY A 310 -12.38 -7.10 -8.71
C GLY A 310 -10.95 -7.31 -9.20
N PHE A 311 -10.72 -8.33 -10.03
CA PHE A 311 -9.41 -8.55 -10.66
C PHE A 311 -8.95 -7.34 -11.48
N GLY A 312 -9.83 -6.79 -12.31
CA GLY A 312 -9.56 -5.58 -13.09
C GLY A 312 -9.25 -4.37 -12.22
N ALA A 313 -10.00 -4.17 -11.12
CA ALA A 313 -9.75 -3.10 -10.18
C ALA A 313 -8.37 -3.23 -9.52
N GLY A 314 -7.97 -4.42 -9.10
CA GLY A 314 -6.63 -4.69 -8.60
C GLY A 314 -5.55 -4.43 -9.64
N LEU A 315 -5.74 -4.92 -10.87
CA LEU A 315 -4.79 -4.77 -11.96
C LEU A 315 -4.54 -3.29 -12.29
N PHE A 316 -5.60 -2.49 -12.44
CA PHE A 316 -5.45 -1.10 -12.85
C PHE A 316 -5.25 -0.12 -11.69
N ALA A 317 -5.89 -0.31 -10.54
CA ALA A 317 -5.72 0.61 -9.41
C ALA A 317 -4.37 0.38 -8.70
N THR A 318 -4.13 -0.83 -8.18
CA THR A 318 -2.89 -1.14 -7.46
C THR A 318 -1.70 -1.31 -8.42
N GLY A 319 -1.90 -1.94 -9.58
CA GLY A 319 -0.88 -2.00 -10.62
C GLY A 319 -0.52 -0.61 -11.15
N GLY A 320 -1.51 0.27 -11.34
CA GLY A 320 -1.32 1.67 -11.72
C GLY A 320 -0.55 2.48 -10.69
N GLN A 321 -0.81 2.25 -9.39
CA GLN A 321 -0.03 2.82 -8.30
C GLN A 321 1.46 2.46 -8.40
N SER A 322 1.77 1.21 -8.71
CA SER A 322 3.15 0.75 -8.88
C SER A 322 3.84 1.48 -10.05
N VAL A 323 3.13 1.73 -11.14
CA VAL A 323 3.64 2.53 -12.27
C VAL A 323 3.89 3.98 -11.86
N LEU A 324 3.03 4.60 -11.05
CA LEU A 324 3.27 5.94 -10.50
C LEU A 324 4.55 6.01 -9.66
N TYR A 325 4.83 4.99 -8.85
CA TYR A 325 6.07 4.91 -8.06
C TYR A 325 7.31 4.83 -8.96
N ALA A 326 7.22 4.14 -10.09
CA ALA A 326 8.30 4.06 -11.07
C ALA A 326 8.46 5.34 -11.89
N LEU A 327 7.38 6.08 -12.14
CA LEU A 327 7.38 7.32 -12.93
C LEU A 327 7.89 8.53 -12.13
N ALA A 328 7.51 8.67 -10.87
CA ALA A 328 7.81 9.86 -10.08
C ALA A 328 9.30 10.26 -10.06
N PRO A 329 10.27 9.32 -9.90
CA PRO A 329 11.69 9.64 -9.93
C PRO A 329 12.18 10.29 -11.22
N LEU A 330 11.47 10.10 -12.34
CA LEU A 330 11.89 10.58 -13.66
C LEU A 330 11.69 12.09 -13.86
N PHE A 331 10.96 12.75 -12.95
CA PHE A 331 10.66 14.18 -13.02
C PHE A 331 11.53 15.04 -12.12
N TYR A 332 12.43 14.42 -11.36
CA TYR A 332 13.29 15.13 -10.42
C TYR A 332 14.78 14.86 -10.71
N SER A 333 15.58 15.89 -10.61
CA SER A 333 17.04 15.75 -10.62
C SER A 333 17.51 14.88 -9.44
N THR A 334 18.67 14.27 -9.56
CA THR A 334 19.22 13.34 -8.55
C THR A 334 19.26 13.96 -7.15
N GLN A 335 19.51 15.28 -7.06
CA GLN A 335 19.64 16.01 -5.80
C GLN A 335 18.33 16.12 -5.03
N ILE A 336 17.17 16.34 -5.71
CA ILE A 336 15.87 16.56 -5.08
C ILE A 336 14.93 15.37 -5.23
N ARG A 337 15.36 14.29 -5.90
CA ARG A 337 14.54 13.12 -6.25
C ARG A 337 13.92 12.45 -5.03
N ALA A 338 14.70 12.19 -4.00
CA ALA A 338 14.21 11.54 -2.78
C ALA A 338 13.13 12.38 -2.08
N THR A 339 13.37 13.70 -1.99
CA THR A 339 12.40 14.64 -1.40
C THR A 339 11.13 14.73 -2.25
N GLY A 340 11.27 14.81 -3.60
CA GLY A 340 10.14 14.89 -4.51
C GLY A 340 9.25 13.64 -4.47
N VAL A 341 9.84 12.46 -4.53
CA VAL A 341 9.10 11.19 -4.43
C VAL A 341 8.49 11.01 -3.04
N GLY A 342 9.26 11.29 -1.98
CA GLY A 342 8.79 11.18 -0.60
C GLY A 342 7.58 12.07 -0.31
N THR A 343 7.59 13.31 -0.78
CA THR A 343 6.44 14.23 -0.62
C THR A 343 5.23 13.80 -1.45
N ALA A 344 5.41 13.27 -2.66
CA ALA A 344 4.33 12.72 -3.46
C ALA A 344 3.67 11.51 -2.75
N VAL A 345 4.46 10.61 -2.19
CA VAL A 345 3.96 9.49 -1.37
C VAL A 345 3.22 10.00 -0.13
N ALA A 346 3.75 11.01 0.57
CA ALA A 346 3.10 11.58 1.75
C ALA A 346 1.73 12.19 1.40
N VAL A 347 1.62 12.93 0.30
CA VAL A 347 0.33 13.45 -0.20
C VAL A 347 -0.59 12.31 -0.63
N GLY A 348 -0.05 11.26 -1.24
CA GLY A 348 -0.80 10.03 -1.56
C GLY A 348 -1.39 9.37 -0.31
N LEU A 349 -0.66 9.29 0.79
CA LEU A 349 -1.17 8.76 2.06
C LEU A 349 -2.30 9.60 2.66
N LEU A 350 -2.30 10.94 2.44
CA LEU A 350 -3.46 11.77 2.78
C LEU A 350 -4.67 11.40 1.93
N GLY A 351 -4.48 11.11 0.64
CA GLY A 351 -5.51 10.55 -0.23
C GLY A 351 -6.02 9.20 0.27
N ALA A 352 -5.10 8.30 0.61
CA ALA A 352 -5.41 6.97 1.16
C ALA A 352 -6.26 7.05 2.44
N MET A 353 -5.97 8.00 3.31
CA MET A 353 -6.76 8.27 4.52
C MET A 353 -8.14 8.85 4.18
N SER A 354 -8.20 9.77 3.20
CA SER A 354 -9.44 10.44 2.82
C SER A 354 -10.43 9.50 2.13
N GLY A 355 -9.94 8.47 1.42
CA GLY A 355 -10.79 7.52 0.68
C GLY A 355 -11.82 6.81 1.56
N PRO A 356 -11.41 6.09 2.62
CA PRO A 356 -12.34 5.43 3.53
C PRO A 356 -13.29 6.40 4.26
N LEU A 357 -12.84 7.60 4.63
CA LEU A 357 -13.70 8.63 5.23
C LEU A 357 -14.75 9.14 4.24
N LEU A 358 -14.36 9.39 3.00
CA LEU A 358 -15.28 9.82 1.95
C LEU A 358 -16.36 8.76 1.70
N ALA A 359 -15.95 7.50 1.56
CA ALA A 359 -16.89 6.39 1.37
C ALA A 359 -17.84 6.24 2.57
N GLY A 360 -17.33 6.31 3.80
CA GLY A 360 -18.15 6.30 5.02
C GLY A 360 -19.19 7.41 5.04
N LYS A 361 -18.82 8.64 4.67
CA LYS A 361 -19.73 9.77 4.57
C LYS A 361 -20.79 9.58 3.48
N MET A 362 -20.40 9.09 2.29
CA MET A 362 -21.32 8.81 1.19
C MET A 362 -22.36 7.75 1.59
N LEU A 363 -21.92 6.69 2.24
CA LEU A 363 -22.82 5.64 2.74
C LEU A 363 -23.74 6.14 3.85
N ALA A 364 -23.26 6.99 4.75
CA ALA A 364 -24.09 7.63 5.78
C ALA A 364 -25.18 8.54 5.17
N LEU A 365 -24.93 9.10 3.99
CA LEU A 365 -25.92 9.88 3.22
C LEU A 365 -26.89 8.99 2.41
N GLY A 366 -26.78 7.67 2.50
CA GLY A 366 -27.68 6.74 1.81
C GLY A 366 -27.44 6.56 0.31
N THR A 367 -26.25 6.94 -0.20
CA THR A 367 -25.96 6.84 -1.65
C THR A 367 -25.71 5.41 -2.13
N GLY A 368 -25.53 4.46 -1.20
CA GLY A 368 -25.24 3.06 -1.51
C GLY A 368 -23.90 2.84 -2.20
N THR A 369 -23.66 1.59 -2.62
CA THR A 369 -22.38 1.20 -3.26
C THR A 369 -22.13 1.94 -4.57
N VAL A 370 -23.16 2.09 -5.40
CA VAL A 370 -23.05 2.82 -6.69
C VAL A 370 -22.62 4.26 -6.45
N GLY A 371 -23.19 4.93 -5.43
CA GLY A 371 -22.83 6.30 -5.07
C GLY A 371 -21.36 6.43 -4.68
N VAL A 372 -20.81 5.50 -3.90
CA VAL A 372 -19.39 5.46 -3.51
C VAL A 372 -18.49 5.28 -4.73
N MET A 373 -18.82 4.35 -5.64
CA MET A 373 -18.04 4.11 -6.84
C MET A 373 -18.07 5.30 -7.80
N VAL A 374 -19.23 5.89 -8.02
CA VAL A 374 -19.40 7.07 -8.87
C VAL A 374 -18.71 8.31 -8.27
N ALA A 375 -18.75 8.49 -6.95
CA ALA A 375 -18.06 9.59 -6.28
C ALA A 375 -16.52 9.53 -6.44
N SER A 376 -15.97 8.37 -6.75
CA SER A 376 -14.54 8.20 -7.02
C SER A 376 -14.14 8.60 -8.45
N ALA A 377 -15.09 8.61 -9.40
CA ALA A 377 -14.82 8.84 -10.81
C ALA A 377 -14.19 10.22 -11.11
N PRO A 378 -14.64 11.35 -10.51
CA PRO A 378 -14.00 12.65 -10.72
C PRO A 378 -12.52 12.65 -10.32
N GLY A 379 -12.17 12.01 -9.20
CA GLY A 379 -10.79 11.88 -8.74
C GLY A 379 -9.92 11.11 -9.72
N ILE A 380 -10.44 10.01 -10.28
CA ILE A 380 -9.76 9.21 -11.31
C ILE A 380 -9.52 10.02 -12.58
N LEU A 381 -10.52 10.78 -13.01
CA LEU A 381 -10.40 11.64 -14.19
C LEU A 381 -9.36 12.75 -13.96
N VAL A 382 -9.34 13.37 -12.78
CA VAL A 382 -8.32 14.37 -12.41
C VAL A 382 -6.94 13.74 -12.39
N ALA A 383 -6.76 12.56 -11.81
CA ALA A 383 -5.48 11.85 -11.79
C ALA A 383 -5.03 11.48 -13.21
N GLY A 384 -5.92 10.93 -14.03
CA GLY A 384 -5.65 10.59 -15.42
C GLY A 384 -5.24 11.80 -16.25
N LEU A 385 -5.95 12.92 -16.13
CA LEU A 385 -5.63 14.19 -16.80
C LEU A 385 -4.28 14.74 -16.32
N ALA A 386 -4.00 14.67 -15.02
CA ALA A 386 -2.75 15.15 -14.45
C ALA A 386 -1.54 14.32 -14.99
N VAL A 387 -1.64 12.98 -15.05
CA VAL A 387 -0.60 12.14 -15.67
C VAL A 387 -0.47 12.43 -17.15
N PHE A 388 -1.57 12.60 -17.86
CA PHE A 388 -1.58 12.95 -19.28
C PHE A 388 -0.82 14.26 -19.56
N ILE A 389 -1.12 15.33 -18.80
CA ILE A 389 -0.43 16.62 -18.92
C ILE A 389 1.05 16.47 -18.60
N LEU A 390 1.38 15.73 -17.53
CA LEU A 390 2.75 15.49 -17.09
C LEU A 390 3.59 14.83 -18.18
N MET A 391 3.04 13.79 -18.82
CA MET A 391 3.70 13.05 -19.89
C MET A 391 3.82 13.85 -21.18
N SER A 392 2.80 14.61 -21.55
CA SER A 392 2.81 15.48 -22.74
C SER A 392 3.92 16.53 -22.66
N ARG A 393 4.17 17.09 -21.46
CA ARG A 393 5.24 18.08 -21.25
C ARG A 393 6.63 17.42 -21.38
N LYS A 394 6.83 16.22 -20.82
CA LYS A 394 8.10 15.50 -20.92
C LYS A 394 8.46 15.21 -22.38
N THR A 395 7.51 14.74 -23.17
CA THR A 395 7.71 14.45 -24.61
C THR A 395 8.10 15.72 -25.39
N ARG A 396 7.48 16.87 -25.08
CA ARG A 396 7.84 18.16 -25.71
C ARG A 396 9.24 18.64 -25.34
N MET A 397 9.64 18.48 -24.07
CA MET A 397 10.99 18.88 -23.62
C MET A 397 12.06 18.01 -24.28
N GLN A 398 11.85 16.70 -24.45
CA GLN A 398 12.76 15.80 -25.16
C GLN A 398 12.86 16.16 -26.65
N ALA A 399 11.76 16.42 -27.32
CA ALA A 399 11.74 16.84 -28.72
C ALA A 399 12.48 18.18 -28.96
N CYS A 400 12.48 19.10 -27.98
CA CYS A 400 13.23 20.36 -28.07
C CYS A 400 14.73 20.21 -27.76
N THR A 401 15.17 19.11 -27.11
CA THR A 401 16.59 18.82 -26.86
C THR A 401 17.22 18.00 -27.97
N ASP A 402 16.40 17.31 -28.77
CA ASP A 402 16.86 16.49 -29.91
C ASP A 402 16.81 17.26 -31.26
N ALA A 403 16.28 18.48 -31.26
CA ALA A 403 16.25 19.42 -32.39
C ALA A 403 17.30 20.52 -32.23
#